data_2cb684e3ca874626dc9cacb7eadca006
#
_entry.id   2cb684e3ca874626dc9cacb7eadca006
#
_cell.length_a   1.000
_cell.length_b   1.000
_cell.length_c   1.000
_cell.angle_alpha   90.00
_cell.angle_beta   90.00
_cell.angle_gamma   90.00
#
_symmetry.space_group_name_H-M   'P 1'
#
loop_
_entity.id
_entity.type
_entity.pdbx_description
1 polymer ?
#
loop_
_entity_poly.entity_id
_entity_poly.type
_entity_poly.pdbx_seq_one_letter_code
_entity_poly.pdbx_strand_id
1 'polypeptide(L)'
;MNFYILSLLPIVCTAFNFYGSTRPLNYFDPLGFSEQAPEIEKARLRECELKHGRWAMIACLSIPLLESQSQRPAIHEFDKLPANIQLIIVGLITMGEFQTMIRGWKNPFTRSTNVFKLRDDYQPGDIGYNIWQKWNNRTFEIYGEKELNNGRLAMIGAVGMIAQELNTNQPLF
;
A
#
# COMPACT_ATOMS: atom_id res chain seq x y z
N MET A 1 -28.90 -45.90 -24.87
CA MET A 1 -29.48 -44.79 -24.11
C MET A 1 -28.45 -44.43 -23.04
N ASN A 2 -27.45 -43.58 -23.41
CA ASN A 2 -26.30 -43.26 -22.57
C ASN A 2 -26.60 -41.96 -21.85
N PHE A 3 -26.77 -42.04 -20.53
CA PHE A 3 -26.86 -40.88 -19.66
C PHE A 3 -25.46 -40.36 -19.39
N TYR A 4 -25.10 -39.24 -19.99
CA TYR A 4 -23.94 -38.45 -19.61
C TYR A 4 -24.26 -37.76 -18.30
N ILE A 5 -23.73 -38.30 -17.20
CA ILE A 5 -23.68 -37.59 -15.91
C ILE A 5 -22.64 -36.47 -16.07
N LEU A 6 -23.14 -35.29 -16.34
CA LEU A 6 -22.36 -34.06 -16.31
C LEU A 6 -21.99 -33.82 -14.84
N SER A 7 -20.78 -34.23 -14.43
CA SER A 7 -20.25 -33.93 -13.11
C SER A 7 -20.03 -32.43 -13.04
N LEU A 8 -20.96 -31.74 -12.41
CA LEU A 8 -20.79 -30.41 -11.89
C LEU A 8 -19.70 -30.45 -10.81
N LEU A 9 -18.44 -30.35 -11.22
CA LEU A 9 -17.35 -29.96 -10.33
C LEU A 9 -17.70 -28.59 -9.80
N PRO A 10 -17.87 -28.41 -8.47
CA PRO A 10 -17.92 -27.10 -7.93
C PRO A 10 -16.58 -26.41 -8.25
N ILE A 11 -16.61 -25.41 -9.10
CA ILE A 11 -15.53 -24.44 -9.17
C ILE A 11 -15.44 -23.89 -7.76
N VAL A 12 -14.51 -24.41 -6.98
CA VAL A 12 -14.09 -23.82 -5.71
C VAL A 12 -13.44 -22.52 -6.13
N CYS A 13 -14.28 -21.50 -6.26
CA CYS A 13 -13.85 -20.11 -6.27
C CYS A 13 -13.20 -19.92 -4.90
N THR A 14 -11.89 -20.12 -4.83
CA THR A 14 -11.10 -19.65 -3.71
C THR A 14 -11.23 -18.14 -3.76
N ALA A 15 -12.30 -17.66 -3.10
CA ALA A 15 -12.44 -16.26 -2.80
C ALA A 15 -11.17 -15.89 -2.03
N PHE A 16 -10.24 -15.24 -2.70
CA PHE A 16 -9.18 -14.51 -2.03
C PHE A 16 -9.91 -13.54 -1.12
N ASN A 17 -10.02 -13.89 0.15
CA ASN A 17 -10.53 -13.00 1.18
C ASN A 17 -9.52 -11.87 1.30
N PHE A 18 -9.70 -10.84 0.46
CA PHE A 18 -9.00 -9.57 0.65
C PHE A 18 -9.48 -9.00 1.98
N TYR A 19 -8.64 -9.13 3.02
CA TYR A 19 -8.84 -8.40 4.26
C TYR A 19 -8.94 -6.91 3.95
N GLY A 20 -9.76 -6.18 4.70
CA GLY A 20 -9.90 -4.72 4.56
C GLY A 20 -11.27 -4.24 4.13
N SER A 21 -12.25 -5.14 4.05
CA SER A 21 -13.67 -4.77 4.02
C SER A 21 -14.17 -4.60 5.45
N THR A 22 -13.88 -3.45 6.07
CA THR A 22 -14.19 -3.18 7.46
C THR A 22 -15.34 -2.19 7.60
N ARG A 23 -16.10 -2.32 8.71
CA ARG A 23 -17.15 -1.35 9.06
C ARG A 23 -16.53 0.03 9.28
N PRO A 24 -17.24 1.16 8.95
CA PRO A 24 -18.67 1.21 8.58
C PRO A 24 -18.96 1.01 7.09
N LEU A 25 -18.01 1.22 6.19
CA LEU A 25 -18.25 1.27 4.74
C LEU A 25 -18.20 -0.10 4.06
N ASN A 26 -17.71 -1.14 4.75
CA ASN A 26 -17.46 -2.46 4.15
C ASN A 26 -16.61 -2.35 2.88
N TYR A 27 -17.04 -3.00 1.79
CA TYR A 27 -16.41 -2.83 0.49
C TYR A 27 -16.87 -1.50 -0.12
N PHE A 28 -15.94 -0.56 -0.31
CA PHE A 28 -16.20 0.75 -0.86
C PHE A 28 -15.40 0.98 -2.14
N ASP A 29 -16.09 0.91 -3.28
CA ASP A 29 -15.53 1.15 -4.61
C ASP A 29 -16.53 1.96 -5.45
N PRO A 30 -16.67 3.26 -5.19
CA PRO A 30 -17.67 4.10 -5.86
C PRO A 30 -17.38 4.30 -7.36
N LEU A 31 -16.16 4.06 -7.80
CA LEU A 31 -15.74 4.22 -9.19
C LEU A 31 -15.65 2.89 -9.94
N GLY A 32 -15.89 1.75 -9.26
CA GLY A 32 -15.91 0.43 -9.88
C GLY A 32 -14.56 -0.07 -10.40
N PHE A 33 -13.44 0.44 -9.88
CA PHE A 33 -12.10 0.04 -10.35
C PHE A 33 -11.78 -1.42 -10.11
N SER A 34 -12.32 -2.02 -9.06
CA SER A 34 -12.02 -3.39 -8.69
C SER A 34 -13.15 -4.37 -8.98
N GLU A 35 -14.35 -3.91 -9.33
CA GLU A 35 -15.52 -4.77 -9.52
C GLU A 35 -15.33 -5.79 -10.64
N GLN A 36 -14.77 -5.35 -11.79
CA GLN A 36 -14.51 -6.20 -12.95
C GLN A 36 -13.02 -6.56 -13.12
N ALA A 37 -12.16 -6.13 -12.20
CA ALA A 37 -10.73 -6.36 -12.30
C ALA A 37 -10.37 -7.83 -12.03
N PRO A 38 -9.43 -8.42 -12.79
CA PRO A 38 -8.87 -9.73 -12.47
C PRO A 38 -8.16 -9.71 -11.11
N GLU A 39 -8.04 -10.89 -10.46
CA GLU A 39 -7.45 -11.01 -9.11
C GLU A 39 -6.04 -10.40 -8.99
N ILE A 40 -5.22 -10.52 -10.04
CA ILE A 40 -3.87 -9.91 -10.09
C ILE A 40 -3.94 -8.39 -10.03
N GLU A 41 -4.94 -7.78 -10.68
CA GLU A 41 -5.16 -6.34 -10.67
C GLU A 41 -5.63 -5.86 -9.29
N LYS A 42 -6.53 -6.60 -8.67
CA LYS A 42 -6.97 -6.33 -7.29
C LYS A 42 -5.80 -6.41 -6.31
N ALA A 43 -4.94 -7.43 -6.46
CA ALA A 43 -3.71 -7.53 -5.66
C ALA A 43 -2.79 -6.33 -5.85
N ARG A 44 -2.64 -5.85 -7.10
CA ARG A 44 -1.85 -4.64 -7.41
C ARG A 44 -2.43 -3.39 -6.75
N LEU A 45 -3.74 -3.19 -6.84
CA LEU A 45 -4.41 -2.06 -6.18
C LEU A 45 -4.21 -2.12 -4.67
N ARG A 46 -4.29 -3.31 -4.07
CA ARG A 46 -4.02 -3.52 -2.65
C ARG A 46 -2.58 -3.19 -2.26
N GLU A 47 -1.60 -3.62 -3.06
CA GLU A 47 -0.20 -3.26 -2.84
C GLU A 47 0.02 -1.75 -2.88
N CYS A 48 -0.59 -1.07 -3.85
CA CYS A 48 -0.54 0.39 -3.93
C CYS A 48 -1.15 1.06 -2.68
N GLU A 49 -2.32 0.58 -2.24
CA GLU A 49 -3.00 1.11 -1.05
C GLU A 49 -2.14 0.96 0.22
N LEU A 50 -1.55 -0.22 0.42
CA LEU A 50 -0.66 -0.46 1.56
C LEU A 50 0.59 0.41 1.53
N LYS A 51 1.23 0.57 0.38
CA LYS A 51 2.40 1.44 0.23
C LYS A 51 2.07 2.90 0.53
N HIS A 52 1.00 3.42 -0.06
CA HIS A 52 0.55 4.79 0.22
C HIS A 52 0.17 4.97 1.69
N GLY A 53 -0.51 3.99 2.29
CA GLY A 53 -0.84 4.02 3.71
C GLY A 53 0.39 4.06 4.62
N ARG A 54 1.42 3.26 4.33
CA ARG A 54 2.68 3.26 5.08
C ARG A 54 3.40 4.60 5.01
N TRP A 55 3.52 5.17 3.81
CA TRP A 55 4.12 6.50 3.64
C TRP A 55 3.31 7.58 4.32
N ALA A 56 1.99 7.52 4.25
CA ALA A 56 1.12 8.46 4.94
C ALA A 56 1.22 8.38 6.46
N MET A 57 1.35 7.18 7.03
CA MET A 57 1.59 7.02 8.47
C MET A 57 2.92 7.64 8.90
N ILE A 58 3.97 7.50 8.10
CA ILE A 58 5.26 8.16 8.35
C ILE A 58 5.10 9.68 8.23
N ALA A 59 4.40 10.18 7.22
CA ALA A 59 4.17 11.60 7.01
C ALA A 59 3.39 12.24 8.18
N CYS A 60 2.34 11.57 8.67
CA CYS A 60 1.55 12.04 9.82
C CYS A 60 2.37 12.21 11.11
N LEU A 61 3.46 11.47 11.25
CA LEU A 61 4.39 11.63 12.37
C LEU A 61 5.49 12.64 12.07
N SER A 62 6.05 12.61 10.86
CA SER A 62 7.20 13.45 10.52
C SER A 62 6.85 14.93 10.33
N ILE A 63 5.70 15.25 9.73
CA ILE A 63 5.27 16.63 9.51
C ILE A 63 5.19 17.40 10.84
N PRO A 64 4.39 16.99 11.84
CA PRO A 64 4.33 17.71 13.11
C PRO A 64 5.65 17.76 13.87
N LEU A 65 6.47 16.70 13.77
CA LEU A 65 7.79 16.69 14.44
C LEU A 65 8.76 17.69 13.82
N LEU A 66 8.79 17.79 12.49
CA LEU A 66 9.62 18.77 11.79
C LEU A 66 9.19 20.20 12.10
N GLU A 67 7.89 20.46 12.07
CA GLU A 67 7.36 21.79 12.38
C GLU A 67 7.60 22.22 13.82
N SER A 68 7.50 21.28 14.78
CA SER A 68 7.79 21.59 16.19
C SER A 68 9.24 22.04 16.42
N GLN A 69 10.16 21.60 15.56
CA GLN A 69 11.57 22.00 15.63
C GLN A 69 11.89 23.24 14.81
N SER A 70 11.34 23.35 13.60
CA SER A 70 11.68 24.41 12.64
C SER A 70 10.75 25.63 12.71
N GLN A 71 9.55 25.48 13.27
CA GLN A 71 8.47 26.48 13.27
C GLN A 71 8.15 27.01 11.86
N ARG A 72 8.24 26.15 10.87
CA ARG A 72 8.03 26.44 9.44
C ARG A 72 7.27 25.29 8.80
N PRO A 73 6.58 25.52 7.66
CA PRO A 73 5.91 24.45 6.93
C PRO A 73 6.86 23.32 6.55
N ALA A 74 6.49 22.09 6.88
CA ALA A 74 7.33 20.90 6.68
C ALA A 74 7.59 20.61 5.21
N ILE A 75 6.67 20.98 4.31
CA ILE A 75 6.80 20.78 2.84
C ILE A 75 8.04 21.48 2.25
N HIS A 76 8.54 22.54 2.87
CA HIS A 76 9.72 23.29 2.40
C HIS A 76 11.02 22.90 3.13
N GLU A 77 10.94 22.07 4.16
CA GLU A 77 12.14 21.71 4.94
C GLU A 77 13.10 20.81 4.18
N PHE A 78 12.58 19.93 3.30
CA PHE A 78 13.43 19.07 2.47
C PHE A 78 14.35 19.87 1.54
N ASP A 79 13.83 20.93 0.93
CA ASP A 79 14.59 21.75 -0.03
C ASP A 79 15.73 22.54 0.64
N LYS A 80 15.64 22.78 1.97
CA LYS A 80 16.66 23.48 2.75
C LYS A 80 17.80 22.59 3.22
N LEU A 81 17.62 21.27 3.11
CA LEU A 81 18.66 20.32 3.49
C LEU A 81 19.85 20.40 2.53
N PRO A 82 21.08 20.20 3.03
CA PRO A 82 22.26 20.06 2.16
C PRO A 82 22.06 18.94 1.14
N ALA A 83 22.53 19.11 -0.09
CA ALA A 83 22.34 18.18 -1.19
C ALA A 83 22.79 16.74 -0.87
N ASN A 84 23.84 16.57 -0.08
CA ASN A 84 24.29 15.26 0.38
C ASN A 84 23.28 14.55 1.28
N ILE A 85 22.58 15.27 2.15
CA ILE A 85 21.52 14.72 3.00
C ILE A 85 20.29 14.37 2.17
N GLN A 86 19.89 15.26 1.24
CA GLN A 86 18.80 14.95 0.30
C GLN A 86 19.07 13.67 -0.49
N LEU A 87 20.29 13.51 -1.02
CA LEU A 87 20.71 12.29 -1.73
C LEU A 87 20.64 11.04 -0.85
N ILE A 88 21.06 11.13 0.40
CA ILE A 88 20.98 10.01 1.35
C ILE A 88 19.50 9.61 1.57
N ILE A 89 18.63 10.57 1.84
CA ILE A 89 17.20 10.32 2.08
C ILE A 89 16.56 9.66 0.84
N VAL A 90 16.76 10.25 -0.35
CA VAL A 90 16.22 9.71 -1.60
C VAL A 90 16.81 8.31 -1.88
N GLY A 91 18.09 8.12 -1.61
CA GLY A 91 18.76 6.83 -1.77
C GLY A 91 18.17 5.74 -0.87
N LEU A 92 17.92 6.04 0.40
CA LEU A 92 17.30 5.10 1.34
C LEU A 92 15.86 4.73 0.92
N ILE A 93 15.06 5.73 0.50
CA ILE A 93 13.72 5.51 -0.01
C ILE A 93 13.76 4.61 -1.26
N THR A 94 14.60 4.98 -2.23
CA THR A 94 14.75 4.22 -3.48
C THR A 94 15.20 2.78 -3.22
N MET A 95 16.14 2.58 -2.31
CA MET A 95 16.61 1.24 -1.93
C MET A 95 15.48 0.39 -1.32
N GLY A 96 14.67 0.96 -0.44
CA GLY A 96 13.51 0.28 0.14
C GLY A 96 12.46 -0.09 -0.92
N GLU A 97 12.12 0.84 -1.81
CA GLU A 97 11.18 0.59 -2.91
C GLU A 97 11.72 -0.45 -3.90
N PHE A 98 13.01 -0.41 -4.20
CA PHE A 98 13.65 -1.38 -5.08
C PHE A 98 13.62 -2.81 -4.52
N GLN A 99 13.84 -2.97 -3.21
CA GLN A 99 13.72 -4.28 -2.56
C GLN A 99 12.31 -4.86 -2.68
N THR A 100 11.28 -4.05 -2.43
CA THR A 100 9.88 -4.48 -2.56
C THR A 100 9.52 -4.78 -4.02
N MET A 101 10.07 -4.02 -4.97
CA MET A 101 9.88 -4.22 -6.39
C MET A 101 10.44 -5.57 -6.85
N ILE A 102 11.68 -5.91 -6.49
CA ILE A 102 12.31 -7.19 -6.88
C ILE A 102 11.49 -8.39 -6.38
N ARG A 103 10.89 -8.28 -5.20
CA ARG A 103 10.12 -9.37 -4.60
C ARG A 103 8.73 -9.53 -5.17
N GLY A 104 8.02 -8.42 -5.32
CA GLY A 104 6.60 -8.41 -5.65
C GLY A 104 6.29 -8.42 -7.14
N TRP A 105 7.19 -7.90 -8.00
CA TRP A 105 6.88 -7.68 -9.40
C TRP A 105 7.53 -8.72 -10.32
N LYS A 106 6.85 -9.06 -11.41
CA LYS A 106 7.43 -9.89 -12.48
C LYS A 106 8.51 -9.10 -13.21
N ASN A 107 9.57 -9.78 -13.61
CA ASN A 107 10.66 -9.14 -14.35
C ASN A 107 10.16 -8.61 -15.71
N PRO A 108 10.20 -7.29 -15.95
CA PRO A 108 9.71 -6.70 -17.19
C PRO A 108 10.56 -7.05 -18.41
N PHE A 109 11.83 -7.41 -18.20
CA PHE A 109 12.76 -7.75 -19.28
C PHE A 109 12.56 -9.15 -19.86
N THR A 110 11.82 -10.02 -19.16
CA THR A 110 11.56 -11.39 -19.64
C THR A 110 10.46 -11.42 -20.70
N ARG A 111 9.42 -10.60 -20.56
CA ARG A 111 8.32 -10.44 -21.54
C ARG A 111 7.73 -9.05 -21.41
N SER A 112 7.43 -8.41 -22.54
CA SER A 112 6.78 -7.08 -22.57
C SER A 112 5.40 -7.07 -21.87
N THR A 113 4.72 -8.22 -21.82
CA THR A 113 3.43 -8.37 -21.11
C THR A 113 3.53 -8.40 -19.60
N ASN A 114 4.74 -8.45 -19.02
CA ASN A 114 4.98 -8.50 -17.58
C ASN A 114 5.09 -7.13 -16.92
N VAL A 115 5.09 -6.08 -17.71
CA VAL A 115 5.19 -4.70 -17.19
C VAL A 115 4.02 -4.42 -16.24
N PHE A 116 4.33 -3.96 -15.04
CA PHE A 116 3.37 -3.67 -13.96
C PHE A 116 2.52 -4.87 -13.47
N LYS A 117 2.99 -6.11 -13.67
CA LYS A 117 2.33 -7.29 -13.11
C LYS A 117 3.03 -7.78 -11.85
N LEU A 118 2.23 -8.06 -10.83
CA LEU A 118 2.69 -8.76 -9.64
C LEU A 118 2.97 -10.23 -9.93
N ARG A 119 3.81 -10.84 -9.13
CA ARG A 119 4.05 -12.29 -9.14
C ARG A 119 2.83 -13.00 -8.58
N ASP A 120 2.54 -14.17 -9.12
CA ASP A 120 1.35 -14.94 -8.73
C ASP A 120 1.46 -15.53 -7.31
N ASP A 121 2.69 -15.68 -6.81
CA ASP A 121 3.03 -16.17 -5.46
C ASP A 121 3.20 -15.05 -4.42
N TYR A 122 3.05 -13.79 -4.83
CA TYR A 122 3.27 -12.63 -3.95
C TYR A 122 1.99 -12.22 -3.22
N GLN A 123 2.11 -12.03 -1.92
CA GLN A 123 1.03 -11.47 -1.09
C GLN A 123 1.23 -9.96 -0.93
N PRO A 124 0.23 -9.12 -1.23
CA PRO A 124 0.32 -7.68 -1.06
C PRO A 124 0.73 -7.30 0.36
N GLY A 125 1.72 -6.39 0.45
CA GLY A 125 2.25 -5.92 1.73
C GLY A 125 3.43 -6.71 2.29
N ASP A 126 3.84 -7.80 1.65
CA ASP A 126 5.01 -8.57 2.09
C ASP A 126 6.31 -7.83 1.74
N ILE A 127 6.96 -7.27 2.76
CA ILE A 127 8.27 -6.64 2.66
C ILE A 127 9.43 -7.63 2.85
N GLY A 128 9.11 -8.94 3.01
CA GLY A 128 10.07 -10.05 3.09
C GLY A 128 10.75 -10.24 4.44
N TYR A 129 10.36 -9.53 5.45
CA TYR A 129 10.73 -9.86 6.81
C TYR A 129 9.71 -10.86 7.35
N ASN A 130 10.04 -12.17 7.26
CA ASN A 130 9.18 -13.28 7.69
C ASN A 130 8.93 -13.33 9.21
N ILE A 131 9.00 -12.21 9.90
CA ILE A 131 8.69 -12.10 11.32
C ILE A 131 7.26 -12.59 11.59
N TRP A 132 6.38 -12.40 10.62
CA TRP A 132 4.96 -12.71 10.71
C TRP A 132 4.59 -14.14 10.26
N GLN A 133 5.43 -14.82 9.47
CA GLN A 133 5.19 -16.21 9.08
C GLN A 133 5.22 -17.20 10.26
N LYS A 134 5.84 -16.82 11.38
CA LYS A 134 5.77 -17.57 12.64
C LYS A 134 4.41 -17.43 13.35
N TRP A 135 3.57 -16.51 12.90
CA TRP A 135 2.26 -16.26 13.47
C TRP A 135 1.20 -16.92 12.60
N ASN A 136 0.17 -17.47 13.25
CA ASN A 136 -0.94 -18.16 12.60
C ASN A 136 -1.60 -17.25 11.53
N ASN A 137 -2.05 -17.80 10.40
CA ASN A 137 -2.68 -17.07 9.29
C ASN A 137 -3.78 -16.09 9.75
N ARG A 138 -4.54 -16.47 10.77
CA ARG A 138 -5.57 -15.60 11.37
C ARG A 138 -5.01 -14.32 12.01
N THR A 139 -3.83 -14.40 12.58
CA THR A 139 -3.16 -13.24 13.19
C THR A 139 -2.67 -12.28 12.11
N PHE A 140 -2.17 -12.81 11.00
CA PHE A 140 -1.75 -12.02 9.84
C PHE A 140 -2.92 -11.20 9.25
N GLU A 141 -4.08 -11.80 9.08
CA GLU A 141 -5.28 -11.11 8.59
C GLU A 141 -5.69 -9.95 9.52
N ILE A 142 -5.74 -10.19 10.84
CA ILE A 142 -6.12 -9.17 11.82
C ILE A 142 -5.15 -7.97 11.82
N TYR A 143 -3.85 -8.23 11.74
CA TYR A 143 -2.87 -7.13 11.70
C TYR A 143 -2.88 -6.42 10.35
N GLY A 144 -3.07 -7.13 9.24
CA GLY A 144 -3.23 -6.55 7.92
C GLY A 144 -4.44 -5.63 7.82
N GLU A 145 -5.57 -6.00 8.43
CA GLU A 145 -6.74 -5.11 8.52
C GLU A 145 -6.47 -3.84 9.33
N LYS A 146 -5.78 -3.97 10.45
CA LYS A 146 -5.39 -2.82 11.28
C LYS A 146 -4.44 -1.89 10.53
N GLU A 147 -3.43 -2.46 9.87
CA GLU A 147 -2.48 -1.70 9.05
C GLU A 147 -3.20 -0.91 7.96
N LEU A 148 -4.10 -1.57 7.25
CA LEU A 148 -4.86 -0.96 6.17
C LEU A 148 -5.75 0.19 6.66
N ASN A 149 -6.48 -0.01 7.76
CA ASN A 149 -7.37 1.00 8.32
C ASN A 149 -6.61 2.21 8.86
N ASN A 150 -5.50 1.97 9.57
CA ASN A 150 -4.62 3.05 10.02
C ASN A 150 -3.99 3.78 8.83
N GLY A 151 -3.60 3.04 7.79
CA GLY A 151 -3.08 3.62 6.55
C GLY A 151 -4.09 4.52 5.85
N ARG A 152 -5.36 4.10 5.75
CA ARG A 152 -6.45 4.91 5.17
C ARG A 152 -6.67 6.21 5.94
N LEU A 153 -6.74 6.10 7.27
CA LEU A 153 -6.88 7.28 8.13
C LEU A 153 -5.69 8.22 7.97
N ALA A 154 -4.48 7.67 7.95
CA ALA A 154 -3.27 8.44 7.77
C ALA A 154 -3.20 9.12 6.39
N MET A 155 -3.66 8.49 5.32
CA MET A 155 -3.73 9.12 3.99
C MET A 155 -4.63 10.36 4.01
N ILE A 156 -5.79 10.28 4.66
CA ILE A 156 -6.69 11.42 4.80
C ILE A 156 -6.03 12.52 5.65
N GLY A 157 -5.41 12.15 6.77
CA GLY A 157 -4.70 13.08 7.65
C GLY A 157 -3.54 13.79 6.96
N ALA A 158 -2.68 13.03 6.26
CA ALA A 158 -1.54 13.59 5.54
C ALA A 158 -1.97 14.57 4.44
N VAL A 159 -2.99 14.20 3.64
CA VAL A 159 -3.54 15.11 2.62
C VAL A 159 -4.10 16.38 3.26
N GLY A 160 -4.79 16.28 4.38
CA GLY A 160 -5.32 17.44 5.12
C GLY A 160 -4.22 18.38 5.59
N MET A 161 -3.15 17.84 6.20
CA MET A 161 -2.01 18.61 6.67
C MET A 161 -1.29 19.32 5.51
N ILE A 162 -0.95 18.59 4.45
CA ILE A 162 -0.30 19.14 3.26
C ILE A 162 -1.16 20.22 2.61
N ALA A 163 -2.46 20.00 2.48
CA ALA A 163 -3.38 20.99 1.91
C ALA A 163 -3.46 22.27 2.77
N GLN A 164 -3.43 22.11 4.08
CA GLN A 164 -3.38 23.27 5.00
C GLN A 164 -2.09 24.07 4.83
N GLU A 165 -0.91 23.43 4.87
CA GLU A 165 0.37 24.10 4.67
C GLU A 165 0.46 24.81 3.31
N LEU A 166 0.00 24.15 2.23
CA LEU A 166 -0.02 24.74 0.89
C LEU A 166 -0.93 25.94 0.76
N ASN A 167 -2.06 25.95 1.47
CA ASN A 167 -3.03 27.04 1.39
C ASN A 167 -2.65 28.23 2.30
N THR A 168 -2.12 27.96 3.47
CA THR A 168 -1.78 28.99 4.46
C THR A 168 -0.35 29.47 4.38
N ASN A 169 0.57 28.68 3.82
CA ASN A 169 2.02 28.86 3.89
C ASN A 169 2.53 29.04 5.34
N GLN A 170 1.82 28.49 6.30
CA GLN A 170 2.14 28.55 7.73
C GLN A 170 2.24 27.12 8.29
N PRO A 171 3.01 26.92 9.36
CA PRO A 171 3.04 25.65 10.04
C PRO A 171 1.66 25.31 10.62
N LEU A 172 1.43 24.02 10.91
CA LEU A 172 0.16 23.54 11.48
C LEU A 172 -0.04 24.01 12.93
N PHE A 173 1.07 24.29 13.65
CA PHE A 173 1.08 24.65 15.07
C PHE A 173 1.90 25.91 15.31
#